data_e6f78772b646698f87da315218254482
#
_entry.id   e6f78772b646698f87da315218254482
#
_cell.length_a   1.000
_cell.length_b   1.000
_cell.length_c   1.000
_cell.angle_alpha   90.00
_cell.angle_beta   90.00
_cell.angle_gamma   90.00
#
_symmetry.space_group_name_H-M   'P 1'
#
loop_
_entity.id
_entity.type
_entity.pdbx_description
1 polymer ?
#
loop_
_entity_poly.entity_id
_entity_poly.type
_entity_poly.pdbx_seq_one_letter_code
_entity_poly.pdbx_strand_id
1 'polypeptide(L)'
;NVSKNCRIGEGALSAVTYLNGMIMEVSENYTKDAYIFKGDFKSFFMSMSKSLLWEMIDLFIRDNYKGDDIECLLYILRTVIFHQPQHKCYRKSPLHLWDELPHDKSLFHADPDHGFAPGSLHAQKFANFIGSCFDYYVSEILGIKYYVRFVDDFAFVMRNKEDILNTVPLLDSYLKEQLLLKLHPKKIYIQHHSKGVLFVGAFILPGRIYISNRVVGNLYDVISKYNKIAEEGFAEAHADKFVATLNSYYGLMRHFNTYNLRRKVAKRINPAWWEYFYVQGHWEVFVLKNEYNFKKQLKKQIRKGIG
;
A
#
# COMPACT_ATOMS: atom_id res chain seq x y z
N ASN A 1 14.62 10.35 4.72
CA ASN A 1 13.17 10.40 4.54
C ASN A 1 12.58 9.01 4.64
N VAL A 2 11.79 8.77 5.68
CA VAL A 2 11.35 7.45 6.16
C VAL A 2 10.06 6.95 5.51
N SER A 3 9.22 7.85 4.94
CA SER A 3 8.00 7.47 4.23
C SER A 3 8.29 6.94 2.84
N LYS A 4 7.79 5.75 2.50
CA LYS A 4 8.03 5.02 1.26
C LYS A 4 6.79 4.88 0.36
N ASN A 5 5.75 5.69 0.60
CA ASN A 5 4.53 5.68 -0.21
C ASN A 5 4.22 7.05 -0.84
N CYS A 6 3.51 7.05 -1.97
CA CYS A 6 3.07 8.25 -2.71
C CYS A 6 4.20 9.24 -3.06
N ARG A 7 5.40 8.73 -3.33
CA ARG A 7 6.59 9.51 -3.72
C ARG A 7 7.21 8.94 -5.00
N ILE A 8 7.79 9.81 -5.82
CA ILE A 8 8.47 9.40 -7.05
C ILE A 8 9.65 8.48 -6.69
N GLY A 9 9.73 7.31 -7.33
CA GLY A 9 10.77 6.32 -7.09
C GLY A 9 10.61 5.44 -5.86
N GLU A 10 9.60 5.72 -5.02
CA GLU A 10 9.32 4.94 -3.81
C GLU A 10 8.09 4.05 -3.98
N GLY A 11 8.02 2.96 -3.21
CA GLY A 11 6.92 2.00 -3.27
C GLY A 11 7.12 0.82 -2.32
N ALA A 12 6.29 -0.20 -2.47
CA ALA A 12 6.34 -1.40 -1.63
C ALA A 12 7.73 -2.06 -1.62
N LEU A 13 8.37 -2.16 -2.79
CA LEU A 13 9.70 -2.75 -2.89
C LEU A 13 10.75 -1.93 -2.13
N SER A 14 10.74 -0.60 -2.29
CA SER A 14 11.70 0.27 -1.58
C SER A 14 11.51 0.22 -0.07
N ALA A 15 10.25 0.12 0.41
CA ALA A 15 9.96 -0.03 1.83
C ALA A 15 10.53 -1.35 2.40
N VAL A 16 10.34 -2.46 1.68
CA VAL A 16 10.86 -3.78 2.06
C VAL A 16 12.38 -3.81 2.04
N THR A 17 13.00 -3.28 0.98
CA THR A 17 14.47 -3.23 0.85
C THR A 17 15.08 -2.34 1.93
N TYR A 18 14.44 -1.21 2.24
CA TYR A 18 14.90 -0.29 3.28
C TYR A 18 14.84 -0.93 4.67
N LEU A 19 13.72 -1.60 5.01
CA LEU A 19 13.61 -2.33 6.27
C LEU A 19 14.66 -3.46 6.37
N ASN A 20 14.88 -4.21 5.30
CA ASN A 20 15.93 -5.24 5.28
C ASN A 20 17.32 -4.64 5.52
N GLY A 21 17.65 -3.51 4.90
CA GLY A 21 18.90 -2.80 5.13
C GLY A 21 19.09 -2.37 6.59
N MET A 22 18.03 -1.84 7.21
CA MET A 22 18.05 -1.47 8.63
C MET A 22 18.28 -2.70 9.53
N ILE A 23 17.62 -3.83 9.25
CA ILE A 23 17.85 -5.07 10.00
C ILE A 23 19.31 -5.52 9.87
N MET A 24 19.88 -5.49 8.67
CA MET A 24 21.28 -5.84 8.42
C MET A 24 22.24 -4.91 9.19
N GLU A 25 22.01 -3.60 9.13
CA GLU A 25 22.85 -2.61 9.81
C GLU A 25 22.80 -2.77 11.32
N VAL A 26 21.60 -2.81 11.92
CA VAL A 26 21.43 -2.95 13.37
C VAL A 26 21.97 -4.29 13.87
N SER A 27 21.78 -5.37 13.14
CA SER A 27 22.25 -6.70 13.54
C SER A 27 23.70 -7.00 13.15
N GLU A 28 24.44 -6.04 12.57
CA GLU A 28 25.79 -6.25 12.05
C GLU A 28 25.86 -7.49 11.14
N ASN A 29 25.04 -7.48 10.07
CA ASN A 29 24.88 -8.62 9.15
C ASN A 29 24.42 -9.91 9.84
N TYR A 30 23.45 -9.80 10.74
CA TYR A 30 22.80 -10.92 11.48
C TYR A 30 23.71 -11.62 12.49
N THR A 31 24.83 -11.00 12.89
CA THR A 31 25.77 -11.54 13.89
C THR A 31 25.41 -11.16 15.31
N LYS A 32 24.66 -10.08 15.47
CA LYS A 32 24.22 -9.52 16.75
C LYS A 32 22.71 -9.47 16.86
N ASP A 33 22.21 -9.46 18.09
CA ASP A 33 20.78 -9.32 18.36
C ASP A 33 20.24 -8.01 17.80
N ALA A 34 19.08 -8.10 17.19
CA ALA A 34 18.26 -6.96 16.79
C ALA A 34 16.79 -7.36 16.83
N TYR A 35 15.96 -6.45 17.28
CA TYR A 35 14.53 -6.64 17.42
C TYR A 35 13.80 -5.70 16.51
N ILE A 36 12.75 -6.21 15.87
CA ILE A 36 11.91 -5.49 14.92
C ILE A 36 10.59 -5.22 15.59
N PHE A 37 10.21 -3.95 15.65
CA PHE A 37 8.84 -3.55 15.89
C PHE A 37 8.13 -3.35 14.56
N LYS A 38 6.89 -3.84 14.47
CA LYS A 38 5.95 -3.47 13.43
C LYS A 38 4.64 -3.04 14.06
N GLY A 39 4.11 -1.90 13.62
CA GLY A 39 2.82 -1.34 14.02
C GLY A 39 1.97 -0.98 12.81
N ASP A 40 0.69 -0.73 13.07
CA ASP A 40 -0.32 -0.35 12.08
C ASP A 40 -1.30 0.61 12.77
N PHE A 41 -1.77 1.64 12.08
CA PHE A 41 -2.80 2.52 12.62
C PHE A 41 -4.17 1.86 12.50
N LYS A 42 -4.95 1.88 13.57
CA LYS A 42 -6.31 1.31 13.55
C LYS A 42 -7.19 2.13 12.62
N SER A 43 -7.72 1.48 11.56
CA SER A 43 -8.71 2.08 10.64
C SER A 43 -8.30 3.46 10.11
N PHE A 44 -7.03 3.64 9.73
CA PHE A 44 -6.37 4.91 9.51
C PHE A 44 -7.23 5.93 8.75
N PHE A 45 -7.67 5.59 7.52
CA PHE A 45 -8.47 6.50 6.70
C PHE A 45 -9.83 6.88 7.32
N MET A 46 -10.42 5.98 8.12
CA MET A 46 -11.70 6.23 8.79
C MET A 46 -11.54 6.98 10.11
N SER A 47 -10.35 6.93 10.71
CA SER A 47 -10.07 7.55 12.01
C SER A 47 -9.48 8.95 11.92
N MET A 48 -9.07 9.41 10.72
CA MET A 48 -8.52 10.75 10.57
C MET A 48 -9.58 11.81 10.81
N SER A 49 -9.36 12.71 11.80
CA SER A 49 -10.21 13.87 12.05
C SER A 49 -9.99 14.94 10.98
N LYS A 50 -11.10 15.43 10.43
CA LYS A 50 -11.10 16.52 9.43
C LYS A 50 -10.75 17.85 10.06
N SER A 51 -11.26 18.11 11.26
CA SER A 51 -11.00 19.34 11.99
C SER A 51 -9.53 19.45 12.38
N LEU A 52 -8.94 18.40 12.97
CA LEU A 52 -7.52 18.40 13.28
C LEU A 52 -6.66 18.56 12.02
N LEU A 53 -6.97 17.81 10.97
CA LEU A 53 -6.25 17.92 9.70
C LEU A 53 -6.32 19.33 9.12
N TRP A 54 -7.49 19.97 9.21
CA TRP A 54 -7.69 21.32 8.73
C TRP A 54 -6.82 22.32 9.50
N GLU A 55 -6.84 22.27 10.84
CA GLU A 55 -6.00 23.13 11.69
C GLU A 55 -4.52 22.99 11.35
N MET A 56 -4.03 21.75 11.20
CA MET A 56 -2.64 21.48 10.86
C MET A 56 -2.28 21.99 9.46
N ILE A 57 -3.15 21.81 8.47
CA ILE A 57 -2.91 22.28 7.08
C ILE A 57 -3.00 23.79 6.99
N ASP A 58 -3.95 24.44 7.66
CA ASP A 58 -4.09 25.91 7.66
C ASP A 58 -2.80 26.55 8.20
N LEU A 59 -2.32 26.10 9.35
CA LEU A 59 -1.04 26.56 9.92
C LEU A 59 0.12 26.32 8.96
N PHE A 60 0.24 25.11 8.44
CA PHE A 60 1.34 24.76 7.52
C PHE A 60 1.34 25.62 6.25
N ILE A 61 0.18 25.88 5.66
CA ILE A 61 0.06 26.69 4.45
C ILE A 61 0.39 28.14 4.74
N ARG A 62 -0.13 28.72 5.85
CA ARG A 62 0.16 30.12 6.22
C ARG A 62 1.65 30.36 6.48
N ASP A 63 2.34 29.38 7.07
CA ASP A 63 3.78 29.49 7.35
C ASP A 63 4.64 29.34 6.08
N ASN A 64 4.24 28.49 5.13
CA ASN A 64 5.11 28.06 4.05
C ASN A 64 4.71 28.58 2.66
N TYR A 65 3.43 28.93 2.43
CA TYR A 65 2.97 29.42 1.14
C TYR A 65 3.06 30.95 1.07
N LYS A 66 3.65 31.46 -0.01
CA LYS A 66 3.91 32.91 -0.18
C LYS A 66 3.15 33.53 -1.37
N GLY A 67 2.20 32.79 -1.96
CA GLY A 67 1.37 33.31 -3.05
C GLY A 67 0.26 34.23 -2.56
N ASP A 68 -0.17 35.18 -3.39
CA ASP A 68 -1.23 36.14 -3.07
C ASP A 68 -2.63 35.49 -3.04
N ASP A 69 -2.75 34.26 -3.55
CA ASP A 69 -3.98 33.47 -3.63
C ASP A 69 -4.17 32.50 -2.44
N ILE A 70 -3.48 32.73 -1.33
CA ILE A 70 -3.50 31.87 -0.14
C ILE A 70 -4.92 31.58 0.36
N GLU A 71 -5.79 32.57 0.43
CA GLU A 71 -7.16 32.39 0.92
C GLU A 71 -8.01 31.55 -0.05
N CYS A 72 -7.78 31.68 -1.35
CA CYS A 72 -8.39 30.80 -2.35
C CYS A 72 -7.93 29.35 -2.19
N LEU A 73 -6.62 29.13 -2.01
CA LEU A 73 -6.05 27.82 -1.75
C LEU A 73 -6.64 27.18 -0.48
N LEU A 74 -6.71 27.93 0.61
CA LEU A 74 -7.27 27.48 1.88
C LEU A 74 -8.77 27.15 1.74
N TYR A 75 -9.54 27.94 1.04
CA TYR A 75 -10.95 27.67 0.74
C TYR A 75 -11.12 26.34 -0.01
N ILE A 76 -10.32 26.11 -1.04
CA ILE A 76 -10.35 24.86 -1.82
C ILE A 76 -9.99 23.66 -0.93
N LEU A 77 -8.91 23.75 -0.17
CA LEU A 77 -8.45 22.69 0.73
C LEU A 77 -9.50 22.34 1.78
N ARG A 78 -10.10 23.36 2.41
CA ARG A 78 -11.18 23.19 3.38
C ARG A 78 -12.39 22.49 2.76
N THR A 79 -12.79 22.92 1.57
CA THR A 79 -13.91 22.32 0.84
C THR A 79 -13.66 20.82 0.57
N VAL A 80 -12.44 20.46 0.15
CA VAL A 80 -12.05 19.06 -0.11
C VAL A 80 -11.97 18.25 1.17
N ILE A 81 -11.43 18.78 2.27
CA ILE A 81 -11.31 18.11 3.56
C ILE A 81 -12.68 17.77 4.14
N PHE A 82 -13.61 18.75 4.16
CA PHE A 82 -14.93 18.57 4.74
C PHE A 82 -15.95 17.94 3.78
N HIS A 83 -15.54 17.64 2.55
CA HIS A 83 -16.42 16.94 1.60
C HIS A 83 -16.82 15.56 2.13
N GLN A 84 -18.10 15.22 1.96
CA GLN A 84 -18.71 13.95 2.39
C GLN A 84 -19.26 13.18 1.18
N PRO A 85 -18.40 12.46 0.44
CA PRO A 85 -18.78 11.80 -0.81
C PRO A 85 -19.83 10.70 -0.59
N GLN A 86 -19.93 10.12 0.59
CA GLN A 86 -20.88 9.06 0.92
C GLN A 86 -22.35 9.49 0.77
N HIS A 87 -22.64 10.79 0.88
CA HIS A 87 -24.01 11.30 0.76
C HIS A 87 -24.48 11.46 -0.69
N LYS A 88 -23.54 11.56 -1.67
CA LYS A 88 -23.84 11.82 -3.08
C LYS A 88 -23.05 10.87 -4.01
N CYS A 89 -22.87 9.61 -3.63
CA CYS A 89 -22.15 8.64 -4.45
C CYS A 89 -23.09 7.65 -5.14
N TYR A 90 -22.71 7.22 -6.36
CA TYR A 90 -23.34 6.08 -7.03
C TYR A 90 -22.74 4.78 -6.48
N ARG A 91 -23.59 3.93 -5.92
CA ARG A 91 -23.19 2.62 -5.38
C ARG A 91 -23.41 1.55 -6.45
N LYS A 92 -22.33 0.89 -6.86
CA LYS A 92 -22.37 -0.20 -7.84
C LYS A 92 -22.84 -1.55 -7.26
N SER A 93 -22.68 -1.71 -5.95
CA SER A 93 -23.05 -2.94 -5.24
C SER A 93 -24.35 -2.78 -4.46
N PRO A 94 -25.11 -3.86 -4.23
CA PRO A 94 -26.29 -3.85 -3.36
C PRO A 94 -25.97 -3.34 -1.95
N LEU A 95 -26.93 -2.66 -1.32
CA LEU A 95 -26.75 -2.02 -0.01
C LEU A 95 -26.35 -3.01 1.10
N HIS A 96 -26.96 -4.18 1.14
CA HIS A 96 -26.69 -5.20 2.17
C HIS A 96 -25.20 -5.61 2.23
N LEU A 97 -24.47 -5.57 1.09
CA LEU A 97 -23.04 -5.85 1.09
C LEU A 97 -22.21 -4.75 1.78
N TRP A 98 -22.75 -3.54 1.90
CA TRP A 98 -22.11 -2.46 2.65
C TRP A 98 -22.37 -2.58 4.14
N ASP A 99 -23.52 -3.14 4.54
CA ASP A 99 -23.89 -3.37 5.93
C ASP A 99 -23.05 -4.50 6.58
N GLU A 100 -22.51 -5.43 5.77
CA GLU A 100 -21.57 -6.46 6.21
C GLU A 100 -20.17 -5.94 6.56
N LEU A 101 -19.83 -4.71 6.16
CA LEU A 101 -18.54 -4.12 6.50
C LEU A 101 -18.48 -3.72 7.98
N PRO A 102 -17.35 -3.97 8.67
CA PRO A 102 -17.15 -3.43 10.01
C PRO A 102 -17.35 -1.90 10.03
N HIS A 103 -18.07 -1.40 11.01
CA HIS A 103 -18.40 0.03 11.11
C HIS A 103 -17.15 0.93 11.07
N ASP A 104 -16.06 0.51 11.71
CA ASP A 104 -14.78 1.23 11.72
C ASP A 104 -14.01 1.17 10.39
N LYS A 105 -14.55 0.52 9.36
CA LYS A 105 -14.00 0.43 7.99
C LYS A 105 -14.93 1.00 6.93
N SER A 106 -16.09 1.51 7.32
CA SER A 106 -17.11 2.02 6.42
C SER A 106 -17.27 3.52 6.58
N LEU A 107 -17.08 4.27 5.48
CA LEU A 107 -17.28 5.72 5.47
C LEU A 107 -18.75 6.10 5.75
N PHE A 108 -19.70 5.20 5.48
CA PHE A 108 -21.12 5.41 5.76
C PHE A 108 -21.45 5.41 7.26
N HIS A 109 -20.57 4.84 8.09
CA HIS A 109 -20.71 4.78 9.54
C HIS A 109 -19.68 5.68 10.26
N ALA A 110 -18.83 6.40 9.50
CA ALA A 110 -17.89 7.34 10.10
C ALA A 110 -18.62 8.55 10.70
N ASP A 111 -18.08 9.04 11.81
CA ASP A 111 -18.48 10.33 12.37
C ASP A 111 -18.33 11.44 11.31
N PRO A 112 -19.21 12.48 11.28
CA PRO A 112 -19.13 13.58 10.30
C PRO A 112 -17.78 14.28 10.25
N ASP A 113 -17.07 14.39 11.38
CA ASP A 113 -15.73 14.96 11.46
C ASP A 113 -14.63 13.97 11.08
N HIS A 114 -14.94 12.69 10.88
CA HIS A 114 -13.93 11.67 10.60
C HIS A 114 -14.12 11.04 9.23
N GLY A 115 -13.03 10.47 8.72
CA GLY A 115 -13.06 9.59 7.58
C GLY A 115 -12.83 10.25 6.21
N PHE A 116 -11.95 9.58 5.45
CA PHE A 116 -11.65 9.91 4.06
C PHE A 116 -11.82 8.67 3.18
N ALA A 117 -12.35 8.87 1.97
CA ALA A 117 -12.57 7.79 1.02
C ALA A 117 -11.24 7.17 0.56
N PRO A 118 -10.95 5.89 0.90
CA PRO A 118 -9.73 5.23 0.44
C PRO A 118 -9.68 5.18 -1.08
N GLY A 119 -8.47 5.34 -1.65
CA GLY A 119 -8.25 5.30 -3.10
C GLY A 119 -8.36 6.66 -3.79
N SER A 120 -8.84 7.70 -3.13
CA SER A 120 -8.76 9.07 -3.66
C SER A 120 -7.36 9.66 -3.45
N LEU A 121 -6.89 10.46 -4.41
CA LEU A 121 -5.55 11.07 -4.36
C LEU A 121 -5.40 12.01 -3.15
N HIS A 122 -6.40 12.84 -2.91
CA HIS A 122 -6.38 13.78 -1.78
C HIS A 122 -6.34 13.04 -0.43
N ALA A 123 -7.13 11.98 -0.23
CA ALA A 123 -7.09 11.19 0.99
C ALA A 123 -5.68 10.59 1.24
N GLN A 124 -5.00 10.12 0.18
CA GLN A 124 -3.63 9.62 0.29
C GLN A 124 -2.63 10.74 0.68
N LYS A 125 -2.82 11.96 0.15
CA LYS A 125 -1.98 13.11 0.50
C LYS A 125 -2.20 13.55 1.94
N PHE A 126 -3.45 13.62 2.39
CA PHE A 126 -3.80 13.94 3.77
C PHE A 126 -3.28 12.89 4.76
N ALA A 127 -3.43 11.61 4.43
CA ALA A 127 -2.86 10.52 5.21
C ALA A 127 -1.33 10.62 5.32
N ASN A 128 -0.65 11.00 4.24
CA ASN A 128 0.80 11.25 4.29
C ASN A 128 1.16 12.48 5.11
N PHE A 129 0.36 13.54 5.06
CA PHE A 129 0.59 14.73 5.85
C PHE A 129 0.51 14.43 7.36
N ILE A 130 -0.57 13.80 7.82
CA ILE A 130 -0.70 13.34 9.22
C ILE A 130 0.43 12.35 9.58
N GLY A 131 0.70 11.39 8.68
CA GLY A 131 1.78 10.43 8.87
C GLY A 131 3.16 11.08 8.97
N SER A 132 3.39 12.23 8.30
CA SER A 132 4.68 12.94 8.41
C SER A 132 4.90 13.58 9.80
N CYS A 133 3.83 13.97 10.48
CA CYS A 133 3.93 14.44 11.88
C CYS A 133 4.32 13.29 12.81
N PHE A 134 3.75 12.11 12.59
CA PHE A 134 4.19 10.90 13.31
C PHE A 134 5.63 10.51 12.97
N ASP A 135 6.02 10.59 11.68
CA ASP A 135 7.39 10.32 11.25
C ASP A 135 8.39 11.26 11.96
N TYR A 136 8.05 12.54 12.06
CA TYR A 136 8.86 13.53 12.78
C TYR A 136 9.00 13.18 14.27
N TYR A 137 7.90 12.86 14.93
CA TYR A 137 7.92 12.44 16.32
C TYR A 137 8.82 11.22 16.56
N VAL A 138 8.68 10.20 15.71
CA VAL A 138 9.48 8.96 15.83
C VAL A 138 10.96 9.23 15.56
N SER A 139 11.29 9.97 14.49
CA SER A 139 12.67 10.14 14.04
C SER A 139 13.41 11.22 14.83
N GLU A 140 12.76 12.36 15.08
CA GLU A 140 13.44 13.53 15.65
C GLU A 140 13.24 13.66 17.16
N ILE A 141 12.03 13.38 17.67
CA ILE A 141 11.74 13.53 19.10
C ILE A 141 12.18 12.28 19.87
N LEU A 142 11.81 11.09 19.39
CA LEU A 142 12.24 9.84 20.02
C LEU A 142 13.64 9.39 19.58
N GLY A 143 14.24 10.02 18.55
CA GLY A 143 15.56 9.71 18.04
C GLY A 143 15.71 8.31 17.42
N ILE A 144 14.62 7.71 16.92
CA ILE A 144 14.64 6.38 16.34
C ILE A 144 15.18 6.43 14.90
N LYS A 145 16.47 6.16 14.75
CA LYS A 145 17.19 6.23 13.47
C LYS A 145 16.69 5.22 12.44
N TYR A 146 16.41 3.99 12.87
CA TYR A 146 16.08 2.86 11.98
C TYR A 146 14.57 2.67 11.91
N TYR A 147 13.88 3.58 11.22
CA TYR A 147 12.43 3.67 11.09
C TYR A 147 12.00 3.77 9.63
N VAL A 148 10.88 3.15 9.30
CA VAL A 148 10.24 3.20 7.98
C VAL A 148 8.72 3.16 8.11
N ARG A 149 8.01 3.93 7.27
CA ARG A 149 6.55 3.89 7.15
C ARG A 149 6.12 3.69 5.68
N PHE A 150 5.09 2.88 5.51
CA PHE A 150 4.39 2.68 4.26
C PHE A 150 2.88 2.80 4.49
N VAL A 151 2.30 3.97 4.22
CA VAL A 151 0.91 4.37 4.51
C VAL A 151 0.64 4.29 6.02
N ASP A 152 -0.07 3.26 6.47
CA ASP A 152 -0.44 2.94 7.85
C ASP A 152 0.48 1.90 8.51
N ASP A 153 1.14 1.07 7.71
CA ASP A 153 2.14 0.12 8.20
C ASP A 153 3.47 0.83 8.50
N PHE A 154 4.02 0.67 9.70
CA PHE A 154 5.34 1.18 10.03
C PHE A 154 6.17 0.18 10.83
N ALA A 155 7.47 0.31 10.74
CA ALA A 155 8.41 -0.57 11.42
C ALA A 155 9.66 0.19 11.85
N PHE A 156 10.29 -0.24 12.93
CA PHE A 156 11.62 0.19 13.33
C PHE A 156 12.42 -0.95 13.94
N VAL A 157 13.73 -0.77 14.00
CA VAL A 157 14.65 -1.80 14.45
C VAL A 157 15.54 -1.23 15.57
N MET A 158 15.65 -1.98 16.66
CA MET A 158 16.51 -1.65 17.81
C MET A 158 17.32 -2.86 18.25
N ARG A 159 18.41 -2.60 18.99
CA ARG A 159 19.27 -3.65 19.57
C ARG A 159 18.57 -4.43 20.67
N ASN A 160 17.87 -3.73 21.56
CA ASN A 160 17.28 -4.31 22.74
C ASN A 160 15.77 -4.34 22.63
N LYS A 161 15.18 -5.42 23.10
CA LYS A 161 13.72 -5.58 23.13
C LYS A 161 13.06 -4.61 24.12
N GLU A 162 13.72 -4.36 25.23
CA GLU A 162 13.26 -3.47 26.30
C GLU A 162 13.07 -2.05 25.79
N ASP A 163 13.99 -1.56 24.95
CA ASP A 163 13.89 -0.21 24.35
C ASP A 163 12.63 -0.10 23.50
N ILE A 164 12.29 -1.15 22.75
CA ILE A 164 11.03 -1.21 21.99
C ILE A 164 9.83 -1.17 22.92
N LEU A 165 9.84 -2.00 23.98
CA LEU A 165 8.72 -2.07 24.94
C LEU A 165 8.48 -0.73 25.63
N ASN A 166 9.54 0.00 25.96
CA ASN A 166 9.45 1.34 26.54
C ASN A 166 8.97 2.41 25.52
N THR A 167 9.23 2.19 24.23
CA THR A 167 8.83 3.12 23.17
C THR A 167 7.33 3.00 22.83
N VAL A 168 6.74 1.80 22.86
CA VAL A 168 5.35 1.58 22.43
C VAL A 168 4.33 2.46 23.18
N PRO A 169 4.38 2.62 24.50
CA PRO A 169 3.48 3.53 25.21
C PRO A 169 3.59 4.99 24.75
N LEU A 170 4.80 5.46 24.44
CA LEU A 170 5.05 6.83 23.96
C LEU A 170 4.42 7.05 22.59
N LEU A 171 4.54 6.06 21.68
CA LEU A 171 3.88 6.10 20.38
C LEU A 171 2.35 6.14 20.52
N ASP A 172 1.78 5.32 21.39
CA ASP A 172 0.32 5.23 21.60
C ASP A 172 -0.23 6.53 22.21
N SER A 173 0.49 7.12 23.18
CA SER A 173 0.14 8.42 23.79
C SER A 173 0.16 9.54 22.74
N TYR A 174 1.25 9.68 21.98
CA TYR A 174 1.35 10.67 20.93
C TYR A 174 0.24 10.55 19.87
N LEU A 175 -0.02 9.34 19.42
CA LEU A 175 -1.08 9.09 18.44
C LEU A 175 -2.45 9.50 18.99
N LYS A 176 -2.76 9.17 20.24
CA LYS A 176 -4.04 9.50 20.87
C LYS A 176 -4.19 10.99 21.15
N GLU A 177 -3.18 11.62 21.69
CA GLU A 177 -3.25 12.99 22.21
C GLU A 177 -3.03 14.03 21.12
N GLN A 178 -2.12 13.77 20.17
CA GLN A 178 -1.74 14.74 19.15
C GLN A 178 -2.38 14.50 17.78
N LEU A 179 -2.65 13.24 17.43
CA LEU A 179 -3.18 12.90 16.10
C LEU A 179 -4.59 12.33 16.12
N LEU A 180 -5.18 12.11 17.29
CA LEU A 180 -6.50 11.49 17.50
C LEU A 180 -6.61 10.11 16.83
N LEU A 181 -5.47 9.42 16.70
CA LEU A 181 -5.34 8.10 16.11
C LEU A 181 -5.05 7.05 17.19
N LYS A 182 -5.10 5.78 16.82
CA LYS A 182 -4.80 4.65 17.72
C LYS A 182 -3.91 3.63 17.04
N LEU A 183 -2.99 3.04 17.79
CA LEU A 183 -2.32 1.82 17.36
C LEU A 183 -3.32 0.68 17.25
N HIS A 184 -3.16 -0.16 16.24
CA HIS A 184 -4.02 -1.34 16.08
C HIS A 184 -3.60 -2.43 17.09
N PRO A 185 -4.39 -2.73 18.15
CA PRO A 185 -3.93 -3.53 19.28
C PRO A 185 -3.54 -4.97 18.91
N LYS A 186 -4.14 -5.51 17.85
CA LYS A 186 -3.88 -6.87 17.35
C LYS A 186 -2.79 -6.94 16.27
N LYS A 187 -2.16 -5.82 15.91
CA LYS A 187 -1.13 -5.73 14.88
C LYS A 187 0.20 -5.17 15.38
N ILE A 188 0.35 -5.11 16.67
CA ILE A 188 1.66 -4.82 17.30
C ILE A 188 2.47 -6.10 17.27
N TYR A 189 3.64 -6.02 16.67
CA TYR A 189 4.53 -7.13 16.46
C TYR A 189 5.94 -6.77 16.90
N ILE A 190 6.49 -7.52 17.85
CA ILE A 190 7.84 -7.34 18.37
C ILE A 190 8.56 -8.67 18.30
N GLN A 191 9.63 -8.74 17.52
CA GLN A 191 10.28 -10.01 17.26
C GLN A 191 11.77 -9.85 17.00
N HIS A 192 12.55 -10.86 17.41
CA HIS A 192 13.95 -11.00 17.03
C HIS A 192 14.09 -11.20 15.53
N HIS A 193 15.10 -10.59 14.89
CA HIS A 193 15.31 -10.61 13.44
C HIS A 193 15.36 -12.01 12.84
N SER A 194 15.87 -13.02 13.60
CA SER A 194 16.00 -14.42 13.11
C SER A 194 14.66 -15.06 12.77
N LYS A 195 13.56 -14.59 13.35
CA LYS A 195 12.21 -15.09 13.05
C LYS A 195 11.56 -14.39 11.84
N GLY A 196 12.19 -13.31 11.35
CA GLY A 196 11.72 -12.52 10.22
C GLY A 196 10.53 -11.64 10.53
N VAL A 197 10.11 -10.84 9.56
CA VAL A 197 8.96 -9.94 9.66
C VAL A 197 8.18 -9.89 8.36
N LEU A 198 6.84 -9.89 8.47
CA LEU A 198 5.95 -9.64 7.35
C LEU A 198 5.73 -8.12 7.22
N PHE A 199 6.22 -7.51 6.13
CA PHE A 199 6.08 -6.10 5.86
C PHE A 199 5.73 -5.84 4.40
N VAL A 200 4.67 -5.07 4.16
CA VAL A 200 4.20 -4.62 2.82
C VAL A 200 4.18 -5.78 1.79
N GLY A 201 3.60 -6.91 2.17
CA GLY A 201 3.41 -8.06 1.26
C GLY A 201 4.65 -8.95 1.05
N ALA A 202 5.76 -8.67 1.71
CA ALA A 202 6.96 -9.49 1.71
C ALA A 202 7.30 -10.01 3.11
N PHE A 203 7.93 -11.18 3.20
CA PHE A 203 8.43 -11.74 4.43
C PHE A 203 9.96 -11.69 4.42
N ILE A 204 10.52 -10.86 5.29
CA ILE A 204 11.95 -10.58 5.40
C ILE A 204 12.54 -11.52 6.44
N LEU A 205 13.50 -12.34 6.04
CA LEU A 205 14.32 -13.21 6.89
C LEU A 205 15.79 -12.87 6.70
N PRO A 206 16.68 -13.25 7.63
CA PRO A 206 18.12 -13.12 7.44
C PRO A 206 18.58 -13.68 6.10
N GLY A 207 19.16 -12.82 5.26
CA GLY A 207 19.67 -13.17 3.94
C GLY A 207 18.64 -13.55 2.87
N ARG A 208 17.32 -13.45 3.17
CA ARG A 208 16.26 -13.86 2.22
C ARG A 208 15.02 -13.00 2.35
N ILE A 209 14.41 -12.66 1.22
CA ILE A 209 13.12 -11.99 1.18
C ILE A 209 12.18 -12.84 0.33
N TYR A 210 11.04 -13.21 0.90
CA TYR A 210 10.00 -13.98 0.24
C TYR A 210 8.77 -13.12 0.00
N ILE A 211 8.01 -13.47 -1.04
CA ILE A 211 6.67 -12.94 -1.20
C ILE A 211 5.73 -13.61 -0.17
N SER A 212 4.81 -12.83 0.39
CA SER A 212 3.90 -13.37 1.41
C SER A 212 2.94 -14.41 0.83
N ASN A 213 2.61 -15.43 1.65
CA ASN A 213 1.65 -16.47 1.27
C ASN A 213 0.28 -15.89 0.88
N ARG A 214 -0.12 -14.77 1.48
CA ARG A 214 -1.37 -14.06 1.14
C ARG A 214 -1.35 -13.58 -0.32
N VAL A 215 -0.26 -12.97 -0.77
CA VAL A 215 -0.14 -12.50 -2.17
C VAL A 215 -0.19 -13.68 -3.14
N VAL A 216 0.48 -14.80 -2.79
CA VAL A 216 0.46 -16.03 -3.60
C VAL A 216 -0.94 -16.65 -3.62
N GLY A 217 -1.63 -16.71 -2.48
CA GLY A 217 -3.01 -17.19 -2.38
C GLY A 217 -3.95 -16.39 -3.27
N ASN A 218 -3.94 -15.06 -3.14
CA ASN A 218 -4.75 -14.18 -3.98
C ASN A 218 -4.47 -14.37 -5.49
N LEU A 219 -3.21 -14.63 -5.87
CA LEU A 219 -2.87 -14.93 -7.26
C LEU A 219 -3.50 -16.25 -7.75
N TYR A 220 -3.50 -17.28 -6.91
CA TYR A 220 -4.18 -18.54 -7.24
C TYR A 220 -5.69 -18.36 -7.38
N ASP A 221 -6.32 -17.57 -6.52
CA ASP A 221 -7.76 -17.27 -6.62
C ASP A 221 -8.09 -16.52 -7.93
N VAL A 222 -7.25 -15.56 -8.31
CA VAL A 222 -7.34 -14.87 -9.60
C VAL A 222 -7.25 -15.86 -10.75
N ILE A 223 -6.26 -16.74 -10.76
CA ILE A 223 -6.11 -17.74 -11.84
C ILE A 223 -7.32 -18.66 -11.90
N SER A 224 -7.80 -19.16 -10.76
CA SER A 224 -9.00 -20.00 -10.70
C SER A 224 -10.22 -19.30 -11.30
N LYS A 225 -10.43 -18.01 -10.96
CA LYS A 225 -11.50 -17.20 -11.53
C LYS A 225 -11.39 -17.08 -13.06
N TYR A 226 -10.20 -16.76 -13.57
CA TYR A 226 -10.02 -16.59 -15.01
C TYR A 226 -10.05 -17.93 -15.75
N ASN A 227 -9.63 -19.03 -15.15
CA ASN A 227 -9.79 -20.35 -15.76
C ASN A 227 -11.26 -20.69 -16.00
N LYS A 228 -12.17 -20.38 -15.07
CA LYS A 228 -13.62 -20.53 -15.27
C LYS A 228 -14.13 -19.69 -16.45
N ILE A 229 -13.67 -18.44 -16.57
CA ILE A 229 -14.01 -17.57 -17.71
C ILE A 229 -13.57 -18.19 -19.04
N ALA A 230 -12.43 -18.85 -19.08
CA ALA A 230 -11.96 -19.54 -20.28
C ALA A 230 -12.80 -20.80 -20.59
N GLU A 231 -13.19 -21.58 -19.58
CA GLU A 231 -14.07 -22.74 -19.70
C GLU A 231 -15.46 -22.36 -20.23
N GLU A 232 -15.94 -21.16 -19.88
CA GLU A 232 -17.20 -20.58 -20.37
C GLU A 232 -17.10 -19.97 -21.78
N GLY A 233 -15.91 -19.97 -22.41
CA GLY A 233 -15.67 -19.44 -23.75
C GLY A 233 -15.46 -17.93 -23.86
N PHE A 234 -15.28 -17.22 -22.73
CA PHE A 234 -15.11 -15.76 -22.70
C PHE A 234 -13.66 -15.29 -22.60
N ALA A 235 -12.69 -16.13 -22.95
CA ALA A 235 -11.27 -15.83 -22.79
C ALA A 235 -10.83 -14.59 -23.58
N GLU A 236 -11.24 -14.45 -24.83
CA GLU A 236 -10.85 -13.31 -25.69
C GLU A 236 -11.23 -11.96 -25.06
N ALA A 237 -12.49 -11.81 -24.65
CA ALA A 237 -13.00 -10.56 -24.08
C ALA A 237 -12.29 -10.14 -22.76
N HIS A 238 -11.62 -11.08 -22.10
CA HIS A 238 -10.98 -10.86 -20.80
C HIS A 238 -9.44 -10.94 -20.84
N ALA A 239 -8.83 -11.21 -21.99
CA ALA A 239 -7.40 -11.45 -22.12
C ALA A 239 -6.55 -10.24 -21.68
N ASP A 240 -6.90 -9.02 -22.10
CA ASP A 240 -6.20 -7.79 -21.71
C ASP A 240 -6.19 -7.60 -20.18
N LYS A 241 -7.36 -7.77 -19.57
CA LYS A 241 -7.52 -7.62 -18.11
C LYS A 241 -6.79 -8.72 -17.34
N PHE A 242 -6.79 -9.94 -17.83
CA PHE A 242 -6.08 -11.05 -17.19
C PHE A 242 -4.57 -10.84 -17.26
N VAL A 243 -4.02 -10.49 -18.44
CA VAL A 243 -2.62 -10.17 -18.62
C VAL A 243 -2.18 -9.01 -17.71
N ALA A 244 -2.97 -7.93 -17.64
CA ALA A 244 -2.67 -6.80 -16.75
C ALA A 244 -2.64 -7.25 -15.28
N THR A 245 -3.57 -8.10 -14.87
CA THR A 245 -3.64 -8.64 -13.51
C THR A 245 -2.44 -9.54 -13.20
N LEU A 246 -2.11 -10.49 -14.09
CA LEU A 246 -0.92 -11.35 -13.94
C LEU A 246 0.35 -10.52 -13.82
N ASN A 247 0.51 -9.51 -14.69
CA ASN A 247 1.69 -8.64 -14.67
C ASN A 247 1.81 -7.80 -13.39
N SER A 248 0.70 -7.45 -12.74
CA SER A 248 0.73 -6.79 -11.43
C SER A 248 1.39 -7.68 -10.37
N TYR A 249 1.00 -8.96 -10.31
CA TYR A 249 1.59 -9.92 -9.37
C TYR A 249 3.04 -10.28 -9.74
N TYR A 250 3.29 -10.58 -10.99
CA TYR A 250 4.63 -10.97 -11.48
C TYR A 250 5.61 -9.81 -11.40
N GLY A 251 5.14 -8.57 -11.59
CA GLY A 251 5.93 -7.35 -11.40
C GLY A 251 6.50 -7.23 -9.98
N LEU A 252 5.72 -7.63 -8.96
CA LEU A 252 6.22 -7.70 -7.59
C LEU A 252 7.11 -8.93 -7.39
N MET A 253 6.68 -10.12 -7.87
CA MET A 253 7.36 -11.39 -7.64
C MET A 253 8.78 -11.42 -8.23
N ARG A 254 9.03 -10.78 -9.38
CA ARG A 254 10.34 -10.80 -10.06
C ARG A 254 11.47 -10.17 -9.24
N HIS A 255 11.13 -9.32 -8.26
CA HIS A 255 12.12 -8.70 -7.37
C HIS A 255 12.62 -9.62 -6.25
N PHE A 256 12.02 -10.80 -6.12
CA PHE A 256 12.38 -11.79 -5.12
C PHE A 256 12.79 -13.11 -5.78
N ASN A 257 13.39 -14.03 -5.04
CA ASN A 257 13.75 -15.34 -5.55
C ASN A 257 12.51 -16.24 -5.74
N THR A 258 11.72 -15.95 -6.77
CA THR A 258 10.42 -16.57 -7.05
C THR A 258 10.33 -17.28 -8.40
N TYR A 259 11.46 -17.54 -9.07
CA TYR A 259 11.45 -18.19 -10.39
C TYR A 259 10.63 -19.47 -10.43
N ASN A 260 10.93 -20.40 -9.52
CA ASN A 260 10.20 -21.68 -9.46
C ASN A 260 8.73 -21.51 -9.12
N LEU A 261 8.41 -20.56 -8.25
CA LEU A 261 7.02 -20.21 -7.90
C LEU A 261 6.29 -19.62 -9.12
N ARG A 262 6.87 -18.66 -9.83
CA ARG A 262 6.29 -18.06 -11.04
C ARG A 262 6.01 -19.12 -12.11
N ARG A 263 6.96 -20.03 -12.34
CA ARG A 263 6.80 -21.17 -13.25
C ARG A 263 5.69 -22.13 -12.81
N LYS A 264 5.62 -22.45 -11.52
CA LYS A 264 4.56 -23.31 -10.95
C LYS A 264 3.17 -22.69 -11.09
N VAL A 265 3.07 -21.40 -10.84
CA VAL A 265 1.83 -20.62 -10.99
C VAL A 265 1.37 -20.61 -12.44
N ALA A 266 2.28 -20.29 -13.38
CA ALA A 266 1.95 -20.26 -14.81
C ALA A 266 1.42 -21.61 -15.34
N LYS A 267 1.89 -22.72 -14.81
CA LYS A 267 1.38 -24.07 -15.17
C LYS A 267 -0.07 -24.32 -14.75
N ARG A 268 -0.65 -23.50 -13.88
CA ARG A 268 -2.06 -23.59 -13.46
C ARG A 268 -3.02 -22.78 -14.33
N ILE A 269 -2.50 -21.99 -15.25
CA ILE A 269 -3.29 -21.22 -16.21
C ILE A 269 -3.86 -22.20 -17.23
N ASN A 270 -5.19 -22.12 -17.46
CA ASN A 270 -5.88 -22.96 -18.44
C ASN A 270 -5.22 -22.82 -19.82
N PRO A 271 -4.94 -23.92 -20.53
CA PRO A 271 -4.30 -23.91 -21.86
C PRO A 271 -4.92 -22.96 -22.87
N ALA A 272 -6.25 -22.75 -22.85
CA ALA A 272 -6.95 -21.84 -23.76
C ALA A 272 -6.41 -20.40 -23.71
N TRP A 273 -5.88 -19.96 -22.57
CA TRP A 273 -5.31 -18.62 -22.45
C TRP A 273 -4.05 -18.40 -23.28
N TRP A 274 -3.26 -19.45 -23.58
CA TRP A 274 -2.03 -19.34 -24.36
C TRP A 274 -2.26 -19.02 -25.84
N GLU A 275 -3.51 -19.06 -26.31
CA GLU A 275 -3.91 -18.53 -27.60
C GLU A 275 -3.73 -17.01 -27.63
N TYR A 276 -4.01 -16.29 -26.54
CA TYR A 276 -4.11 -14.83 -26.49
C TYR A 276 -2.82 -14.15 -26.06
N PHE A 277 -1.99 -14.80 -25.27
CA PHE A 277 -0.76 -14.22 -24.76
C PHE A 277 0.37 -15.26 -24.64
N TYR A 278 1.58 -14.75 -24.39
CA TYR A 278 2.78 -15.54 -24.14
C TYR A 278 3.59 -14.91 -23.01
N VAL A 279 4.62 -15.63 -22.51
CA VAL A 279 5.50 -15.15 -21.46
C VAL A 279 6.86 -14.78 -22.03
N GLN A 280 7.39 -13.63 -21.61
CA GLN A 280 8.74 -13.15 -21.91
C GLN A 280 9.64 -13.22 -20.69
N GLY A 281 10.95 -13.24 -20.95
CA GLY A 281 11.99 -13.35 -19.92
C GLY A 281 11.94 -14.68 -19.17
N HIS A 282 12.50 -14.70 -17.98
CA HIS A 282 12.49 -15.87 -17.11
C HIS A 282 11.17 -15.97 -16.32
N TRP A 283 10.05 -16.10 -17.02
CA TRP A 283 8.69 -16.08 -16.45
C TRP A 283 8.40 -14.74 -15.73
N GLU A 284 8.71 -13.62 -16.39
CA GLU A 284 8.63 -12.31 -15.75
C GLU A 284 7.44 -11.48 -16.20
N VAL A 285 7.10 -11.55 -17.49
CA VAL A 285 6.08 -10.68 -18.07
C VAL A 285 5.20 -11.47 -19.03
N PHE A 286 3.89 -11.30 -18.88
CA PHE A 286 2.92 -11.79 -19.84
C PHE A 286 2.65 -10.71 -20.90
N VAL A 287 2.65 -11.11 -22.18
CA VAL A 287 2.49 -10.19 -23.30
C VAL A 287 1.34 -10.66 -24.17
N LEU A 288 0.37 -9.77 -24.38
CA LEU A 288 -0.70 -10.03 -25.36
C LEU A 288 -0.10 -10.13 -26.76
N LYS A 289 -0.54 -11.13 -27.53
CA LYS A 289 -0.20 -11.22 -28.94
C LYS A 289 -0.79 -10.02 -29.69
N ASN A 290 -0.13 -9.60 -30.78
CA ASN A 290 -0.44 -8.36 -31.48
C ASN A 290 -1.89 -8.32 -32.00
N GLU A 291 -2.44 -9.45 -32.41
CA GLU A 291 -3.80 -9.64 -32.91
C GLU A 291 -4.88 -9.31 -31.86
N TYR A 292 -4.58 -9.49 -30.56
CA TYR A 292 -5.49 -9.24 -29.43
C TYR A 292 -5.18 -7.94 -28.69
N ASN A 293 -4.19 -7.14 -29.13
CA ASN A 293 -3.81 -5.89 -28.47
C ASN A 293 -4.52 -4.68 -29.11
N PHE A 294 -5.81 -4.50 -28.80
CA PHE A 294 -6.63 -3.40 -29.32
C PHE A 294 -6.03 -2.01 -29.13
N LYS A 295 -5.42 -1.75 -27.99
CA LYS A 295 -4.77 -0.43 -27.71
C LYS A 295 -3.60 -0.16 -28.67
N LYS A 296 -2.83 -1.18 -29.01
CA LYS A 296 -1.71 -1.07 -29.98
C LYS A 296 -2.23 -0.93 -31.39
N GLN A 297 -3.31 -1.63 -31.74
CA GLN A 297 -3.96 -1.53 -33.04
C GLN A 297 -4.58 -0.14 -33.24
N LEU A 298 -5.31 0.38 -32.25
CA LEU A 298 -5.89 1.73 -32.28
C LEU A 298 -4.82 2.82 -32.43
N LYS A 299 -3.73 2.76 -31.68
CA LYS A 299 -2.58 3.67 -31.84
C LYS A 299 -1.94 3.62 -33.22
N LYS A 300 -1.89 2.43 -33.83
CA LYS A 300 -1.36 2.24 -35.19
C LYS A 300 -2.29 2.83 -36.25
N GLN A 301 -3.62 2.71 -36.04
CA GLN A 301 -4.63 3.31 -36.93
C GLN A 301 -4.62 4.84 -36.83
N ILE A 302 -4.58 5.40 -35.62
CA ILE A 302 -4.47 6.86 -35.40
C ILE A 302 -3.22 7.44 -36.07
N ARG A 303 -2.08 6.77 -35.93
CA ARG A 303 -0.82 7.21 -36.59
C ARG A 303 -0.86 7.11 -38.12
N LYS A 304 -1.64 6.20 -38.67
CA LYS A 304 -1.84 6.07 -40.15
C LYS A 304 -2.88 7.04 -40.68
N GLY A 305 -3.83 7.50 -39.87
CA GLY A 305 -4.85 8.47 -40.27
C GLY A 305 -4.43 9.94 -40.11
N ILE A 306 -3.22 10.19 -39.58
CA ILE A 306 -2.62 11.55 -39.45
C ILE A 306 -1.49 11.78 -40.48
N GLY A 307 -1.25 10.82 -41.36
CA GLY A 307 -0.24 10.89 -42.45
C GLY A 307 -0.83 11.20 -43.82
#